data_59fcd9bfefa72510d74d7bcf1f791bef
#
_entry.id   59fcd9bfefa72510d74d7bcf1f791bef
#
_cell.length_a   1.000
_cell.length_b   1.000
_cell.length_c   1.000
_cell.angle_alpha   90.00
_cell.angle_beta   90.00
_cell.angle_gamma   90.00
#
_symmetry.space_group_name_H-M   'P 1'
#
loop_
_entity.id
_entity.type
_entity.pdbx_description
1 polymer ?
#
loop_
_entity_poly.entity_id
_entity_poly.type
_entity_poly.pdbx_seq_one_letter_code
_entity_poly.pdbx_strand_id
1 'polypeptide(L)'
;MKGNDEARMTNDKGMTKSEVQNTRKDYDPFWDNGDTALVREDAGGKRVDDLEERTARFGEAVIDFAKTIPQNSVTNRLISQLVGAGTSVEANYVEADDAVSKKEFLKSIGTCKKETREAKHFLRMAVRAVPGSKPEARKLWLEARELHPIFSKIWRSGKNEQRNLSNE
;
A
#
# COMPACT_ATOMS: atom_id res chain seq x y z
N MET A 1 -8.77 -48.24 1.69
CA MET A 1 -9.28 -46.87 1.63
C MET A 1 -8.89 -46.15 2.94
N LYS A 2 -7.80 -45.35 2.92
CA LYS A 2 -7.40 -44.51 4.07
C LYS A 2 -7.81 -43.10 3.71
N GLY A 3 -8.79 -42.59 4.45
CA GLY A 3 -9.30 -41.24 4.24
C GLY A 3 -8.29 -40.20 4.71
N ASN A 4 -8.23 -39.12 3.97
CA ASN A 4 -7.36 -37.96 4.15
C ASN A 4 -7.97 -37.05 5.25
N ASP A 5 -7.61 -37.26 6.52
CA ASP A 5 -8.11 -36.49 7.69
C ASP A 5 -7.17 -35.36 8.13
N GLU A 6 -6.23 -34.92 7.29
CA GLU A 6 -5.27 -33.87 7.68
C GLU A 6 -5.76 -32.41 7.51
N ALA A 7 -6.99 -32.18 7.00
CA ALA A 7 -7.43 -30.84 6.59
C ALA A 7 -8.21 -30.06 7.68
N ARG A 8 -8.33 -30.55 8.93
CA ARG A 8 -9.24 -29.94 9.90
C ARG A 8 -8.63 -29.70 11.30
N MET A 9 -7.42 -29.15 11.35
CA MET A 9 -6.95 -28.58 12.61
C MET A 9 -7.35 -27.11 12.68
N THR A 10 -8.41 -26.81 13.42
CA THR A 10 -8.79 -25.44 13.79
C THR A 10 -8.10 -25.06 15.11
N ASN A 11 -7.77 -23.77 15.27
CA ASN A 11 -7.29 -23.22 16.54
C ASN A 11 -8.47 -23.00 17.52
N ASP A 12 -8.18 -22.54 18.74
CA ASP A 12 -9.16 -22.26 19.80
C ASP A 12 -10.26 -21.25 19.42
N LYS A 13 -10.13 -20.61 18.25
CA LYS A 13 -11.12 -19.68 17.65
C LYS A 13 -11.85 -20.26 16.45
N GLY A 14 -11.70 -21.57 16.17
CA GLY A 14 -12.41 -22.26 15.09
C GLY A 14 -11.93 -21.94 13.67
N MET A 15 -10.77 -21.27 13.51
CA MET A 15 -10.23 -20.88 12.21
C MET A 15 -9.34 -21.98 11.62
N THR A 16 -9.40 -22.18 10.30
CA THR A 16 -8.53 -23.10 9.58
C THR A 16 -7.08 -22.60 9.49
N LYS A 17 -6.10 -23.51 9.28
CA LYS A 17 -4.69 -23.12 9.11
C LYS A 17 -4.47 -22.08 8.00
N SER A 18 -5.25 -22.13 6.93
CA SER A 18 -5.19 -21.15 5.83
C SER A 18 -5.73 -19.79 6.23
N GLU A 19 -6.80 -19.73 7.03
CA GLU A 19 -7.35 -18.48 7.58
C GLU A 19 -6.40 -17.85 8.60
N VAL A 20 -5.78 -18.66 9.47
CA VAL A 20 -4.75 -18.20 10.42
C VAL A 20 -3.49 -17.68 9.72
N GLN A 21 -3.10 -18.29 8.60
CA GLN A 21 -1.96 -17.79 7.80
C GLN A 21 -2.29 -16.51 7.05
N ASN A 22 -3.53 -16.33 6.60
CA ASN A 22 -3.98 -15.12 5.91
C ASN A 22 -4.07 -13.93 6.90
N THR A 23 -4.58 -14.15 8.11
CA THR A 23 -4.61 -13.13 9.17
C THR A 23 -3.23 -12.72 9.68
N ARG A 24 -2.23 -13.64 9.65
CA ARG A 24 -0.83 -13.33 10.01
C ARG A 24 -0.10 -12.50 8.97
N LYS A 25 -0.51 -12.57 7.68
CA LYS A 25 0.08 -11.79 6.60
C LYS A 25 -0.23 -10.29 6.70
N ASP A 26 -1.31 -9.94 7.36
CA ASP A 26 -1.81 -8.57 7.47
C ASP A 26 -1.50 -7.91 8.83
N TYR A 27 -0.97 -8.67 9.80
CA TYR A 27 -0.62 -8.15 11.12
C TYR A 27 0.77 -7.48 11.10
N ASP A 28 0.82 -6.19 11.37
CA ASP A 28 2.04 -5.43 11.65
C ASP A 28 2.01 -4.95 13.11
N PRO A 29 2.90 -5.49 13.98
CA PRO A 29 2.90 -5.16 15.42
C PRO A 29 3.02 -3.67 15.70
N PHE A 30 3.64 -2.91 14.81
CA PHE A 30 3.78 -1.46 14.97
C PHE A 30 2.43 -0.74 14.81
N TRP A 31 1.60 -1.19 13.85
CA TRP A 31 0.33 -0.56 13.52
C TRP A 31 -0.87 -1.15 14.29
N ASP A 32 -0.78 -2.44 14.66
CA ASP A 32 -1.92 -3.22 15.17
C ASP A 32 -1.87 -3.45 16.70
N ASN A 33 -1.04 -2.73 17.46
CA ASN A 33 -0.95 -2.81 18.90
C ASN A 33 -2.29 -2.40 19.58
N GLY A 34 -3.17 -3.36 19.77
CA GLY A 34 -4.32 -3.28 20.67
C GLY A 34 -5.58 -2.60 20.15
N ASP A 35 -5.54 -1.85 19.06
CA ASP A 35 -6.70 -1.14 18.49
C ASP A 35 -7.26 -1.83 17.24
N THR A 36 -7.44 -3.13 17.29
CA THR A 36 -8.01 -3.89 16.15
C THR A 36 -9.53 -3.69 15.98
N ALA A 37 -10.15 -2.79 16.73
CA ALA A 37 -11.61 -2.65 16.75
C ALA A 37 -12.19 -1.64 15.73
N LEU A 38 -11.40 -0.84 15.01
CA LEU A 38 -11.95 0.32 14.32
C LEU A 38 -11.65 0.48 12.84
N VAL A 39 -11.29 -0.55 12.08
CA VAL A 39 -11.29 -0.40 10.60
C VAL A 39 -11.72 -1.70 9.94
N ARG A 40 -12.98 -2.03 10.10
CA ARG A 40 -13.77 -2.77 9.13
C ARG A 40 -15.04 -1.98 8.87
N GLU A 41 -14.89 -0.80 8.27
CA GLU A 41 -15.96 -0.17 7.56
C GLU A 41 -15.71 -0.36 6.07
N ASP A 42 -16.57 -1.19 5.49
CA ASP A 42 -16.98 -1.27 4.11
C ASP A 42 -15.93 -1.10 2.99
N ALA A 43 -15.19 -2.16 2.73
CA ALA A 43 -14.84 -2.49 1.36
C ALA A 43 -15.92 -3.41 0.74
N GLY A 44 -17.16 -3.18 1.09
CA GLY A 44 -18.32 -3.83 0.50
C GLY A 44 -18.86 -2.98 -0.64
N GLY A 45 -18.36 -3.15 -1.83
CA GLY A 45 -19.06 -2.63 -2.98
C GLY A 45 -18.20 -1.81 -3.93
N LYS A 46 -17.80 -2.48 -5.03
CA LYS A 46 -17.78 -1.87 -6.34
C LYS A 46 -16.94 -0.62 -6.48
N ARG A 47 -15.80 -0.78 -7.11
CA ARG A 47 -15.38 0.09 -8.21
C ARG A 47 -13.98 -0.31 -8.59
N VAL A 48 -13.77 -0.44 -9.88
CA VAL A 48 -12.63 0.19 -10.50
C VAL A 48 -12.80 1.68 -10.18
N ASP A 49 -12.48 2.08 -8.95
CA ASP A 49 -12.23 3.48 -8.66
C ASP A 49 -11.13 3.83 -9.63
N ASP A 50 -11.35 4.87 -10.40
CA ASP A 50 -10.34 5.43 -11.25
C ASP A 50 -9.05 5.48 -10.45
N LEU A 51 -8.06 4.66 -10.84
CA LEU A 51 -6.84 4.52 -10.05
C LEU A 51 -6.07 5.84 -10.02
N GLU A 52 -6.26 6.68 -11.03
CA GLU A 52 -5.76 8.03 -11.09
C GLU A 52 -6.33 8.87 -9.95
N GLU A 53 -7.65 8.95 -9.85
CA GLU A 53 -8.32 9.69 -8.77
C GLU A 53 -7.96 9.13 -7.38
N ARG A 54 -7.84 7.81 -7.25
CA ARG A 54 -7.45 7.17 -5.99
C ARG A 54 -6.03 7.55 -5.58
N THR A 55 -5.11 7.61 -6.52
CA THR A 55 -3.72 8.03 -6.25
C THR A 55 -3.60 9.52 -5.97
N ALA A 56 -4.39 10.35 -6.65
CA ALA A 56 -4.49 11.79 -6.37
C ALA A 56 -4.95 12.04 -4.93
N ARG A 57 -6.07 11.42 -4.52
CA ARG A 57 -6.58 11.50 -3.14
C ARG A 57 -5.57 11.01 -2.10
N PHE A 58 -4.81 9.98 -2.43
CA PHE A 58 -3.73 9.53 -1.55
C PHE A 58 -2.66 10.62 -1.36
N GLY A 59 -2.21 11.25 -2.45
CA GLY A 59 -1.24 12.35 -2.40
C GLY A 59 -1.76 13.55 -1.61
N GLU A 60 -3.01 13.95 -1.84
CA GLU A 60 -3.68 15.04 -1.10
C GLU A 60 -3.76 14.74 0.40
N ALA A 61 -4.19 13.54 0.77
CA ALA A 61 -4.28 13.13 2.17
C ALA A 61 -2.91 13.05 2.85
N VAL A 62 -1.84 12.71 2.11
CA VAL A 62 -0.46 12.79 2.61
C VAL A 62 -0.05 14.23 2.89
N ILE A 63 -0.41 15.18 2.01
CA ILE A 63 -0.15 16.61 2.22
C ILE A 63 -0.89 17.12 3.45
N ASP A 64 -2.16 16.78 3.59
CA ASP A 64 -2.96 17.22 4.75
C ASP A 64 -2.43 16.64 6.06
N PHE A 65 -2.05 15.37 6.07
CA PHE A 65 -1.37 14.76 7.21
C PHE A 65 -0.04 15.48 7.53
N ALA A 66 0.77 15.76 6.53
CA ALA A 66 2.06 16.45 6.69
C ALA A 66 1.92 17.83 7.35
N LYS A 67 0.84 18.57 7.03
CA LYS A 67 0.53 19.87 7.67
C LYS A 67 0.24 19.75 9.17
N THR A 68 -0.21 18.61 9.66
CA THR A 68 -0.49 18.38 11.08
C THR A 68 0.77 18.08 11.91
N ILE A 69 1.87 17.75 11.27
CA ILE A 69 3.11 17.36 11.94
C ILE A 69 3.86 18.63 12.40
N PRO A 70 4.22 18.77 13.70
CA PRO A 70 5.01 19.88 14.18
C PRO A 70 6.37 19.96 13.48
N GLN A 71 6.73 21.15 13.01
CA GLN A 71 7.97 21.36 12.26
C GLN A 71 9.16 21.56 13.20
N ASN A 72 10.21 20.81 12.95
CA ASN A 72 11.53 20.93 13.61
C ASN A 72 12.60 20.28 12.72
N SER A 73 13.85 20.30 13.16
CA SER A 73 14.99 19.76 12.39
C SER A 73 14.85 18.28 11.99
N VAL A 74 14.15 17.47 12.77
CA VAL A 74 13.90 16.04 12.48
C VAL A 74 12.70 15.89 11.56
N THR A 75 11.56 16.49 11.93
CA THR A 75 10.29 16.31 11.22
C THR A 75 10.29 16.96 9.85
N ASN A 76 10.97 18.11 9.65
CA ASN A 76 11.03 18.78 8.35
C ASN A 76 11.57 17.87 7.25
N ARG A 77 12.62 17.10 7.55
CA ARG A 77 13.15 16.15 6.57
C ARG A 77 12.19 14.98 6.31
N LEU A 78 11.55 14.46 7.36
CA LEU A 78 10.57 13.37 7.23
C LEU A 78 9.35 13.81 6.43
N ILE A 79 8.82 15.01 6.70
CA ILE A 79 7.71 15.62 5.96
C ILE A 79 8.06 15.77 4.48
N SER A 80 9.23 16.33 4.17
CA SER A 80 9.67 16.52 2.79
C SER A 80 9.73 15.20 2.01
N GLN A 81 10.30 14.15 2.61
CA GLN A 81 10.37 12.83 1.99
C GLN A 81 9.00 12.18 1.86
N LEU A 82 8.15 12.29 2.88
CA LEU A 82 6.79 11.73 2.86
C LEU A 82 5.93 12.38 1.79
N VAL A 83 5.93 13.71 1.71
CA VAL A 83 5.17 14.47 0.70
C VAL A 83 5.70 14.13 -0.70
N GLY A 84 7.02 14.10 -0.88
CA GLY A 84 7.64 13.70 -2.14
C GLY A 84 7.18 12.30 -2.59
N ALA A 85 7.28 11.30 -1.70
CA ALA A 85 6.85 9.95 -2.02
C ALA A 85 5.34 9.85 -2.28
N GLY A 86 4.51 10.47 -1.43
CA GLY A 86 3.05 10.41 -1.56
C GLY A 86 2.53 11.04 -2.85
N THR A 87 3.03 12.21 -3.23
CA THR A 87 2.61 12.91 -4.45
C THR A 87 3.22 12.32 -5.73
N SER A 88 4.38 11.65 -5.63
CA SER A 88 5.00 10.96 -6.75
C SER A 88 4.21 9.72 -7.20
N VAL A 89 3.34 9.16 -6.36
CA VAL A 89 2.53 8.00 -6.76
C VAL A 89 1.60 8.36 -7.90
N GLU A 90 0.81 9.42 -7.76
CA GLU A 90 -0.11 9.89 -8.79
C GLU A 90 0.65 10.41 -10.01
N ALA A 91 1.64 11.28 -9.83
CA ALA A 91 2.41 11.85 -10.93
C ALA A 91 3.00 10.77 -11.84
N ASN A 92 3.57 9.70 -11.30
CA ASN A 92 4.08 8.59 -12.09
C ASN A 92 2.97 7.70 -12.68
N TYR A 93 1.79 7.66 -12.07
CA TYR A 93 0.65 6.94 -12.64
C TYR A 93 0.13 7.64 -13.90
N VAL A 94 -0.03 8.96 -13.87
CA VAL A 94 -0.40 9.78 -15.03
C VAL A 94 0.65 9.64 -16.15
N GLU A 95 1.96 9.68 -15.81
CA GLU A 95 3.02 9.40 -16.78
C GLU A 95 2.92 7.99 -17.39
N ALA A 96 2.44 7.01 -16.61
CA ALA A 96 2.25 5.66 -17.13
C ALA A 96 1.05 5.60 -18.10
N ASP A 97 -0.03 6.31 -17.82
CA ASP A 97 -1.22 6.35 -18.68
C ASP A 97 -0.89 7.02 -20.03
N ASP A 98 -0.09 8.08 -20.01
CA ASP A 98 0.39 8.81 -21.19
C ASP A 98 1.60 8.15 -21.91
N ALA A 99 2.07 6.99 -21.43
CA ALA A 99 3.29 6.38 -21.94
C ALA A 99 3.18 5.95 -23.41
N VAL A 100 4.08 6.41 -24.25
CA VAL A 100 4.14 6.07 -25.68
C VAL A 100 4.81 4.73 -25.99
N SER A 101 5.34 4.07 -24.97
CA SER A 101 5.97 2.75 -25.10
C SER A 101 5.75 1.88 -23.87
N LYS A 102 5.72 0.55 -24.07
CA LYS A 102 5.63 -0.43 -22.97
C LYS A 102 6.77 -0.29 -21.95
N LYS A 103 7.96 0.10 -22.42
CA LYS A 103 9.12 0.32 -21.56
C LYS A 103 8.92 1.52 -20.64
N GLU A 104 8.38 2.62 -21.13
CA GLU A 104 8.03 3.81 -20.34
C GLU A 104 6.92 3.49 -19.35
N PHE A 105 5.83 2.88 -19.81
CA PHE A 105 4.75 2.40 -18.94
C PHE A 105 5.28 1.60 -17.77
N LEU A 106 6.09 0.56 -18.02
CA LEU A 106 6.64 -0.29 -16.98
C LEU A 106 7.61 0.45 -16.04
N LYS A 107 8.33 1.44 -16.54
CA LYS A 107 9.19 2.30 -15.72
C LYS A 107 8.36 3.12 -14.75
N SER A 108 7.33 3.82 -15.22
CA SER A 108 6.48 4.68 -14.39
C SER A 108 5.66 3.88 -13.38
N ILE A 109 5.06 2.74 -13.77
CA ILE A 109 4.40 1.81 -12.82
C ILE A 109 5.39 1.25 -11.79
N GLY A 110 6.63 0.96 -12.19
CA GLY A 110 7.70 0.55 -11.28
C GLY A 110 8.03 1.64 -10.25
N THR A 111 7.98 2.91 -10.65
CA THR A 111 8.16 4.06 -9.76
C THR A 111 6.96 4.21 -8.82
N CYS A 112 5.70 4.14 -9.29
CA CYS A 112 4.52 4.15 -8.42
C CYS A 112 4.63 3.11 -7.29
N LYS A 113 5.03 1.89 -7.63
CA LYS A 113 5.26 0.82 -6.66
C LYS A 113 6.34 1.17 -5.62
N LYS A 114 7.44 1.78 -6.06
CA LYS A 114 8.54 2.22 -5.20
C LYS A 114 8.09 3.34 -4.26
N GLU A 115 7.49 4.39 -4.80
CA GLU A 115 7.03 5.56 -4.04
C GLU A 115 5.95 5.20 -3.01
N THR A 116 5.01 4.32 -3.36
CA THR A 116 4.03 3.79 -2.39
C THR A 116 4.71 3.09 -1.22
N ARG A 117 5.78 2.34 -1.46
CA ARG A 117 6.57 1.68 -0.41
C ARG A 117 7.35 2.68 0.43
N GLU A 118 7.90 3.71 -0.18
CA GLU A 118 8.59 4.80 0.49
C GLU A 118 7.65 5.60 1.40
N ALA A 119 6.44 5.95 0.92
CA ALA A 119 5.42 6.60 1.73
C ALA A 119 5.09 5.78 2.99
N LYS A 120 4.92 4.45 2.87
CA LYS A 120 4.75 3.57 4.05
C LYS A 120 5.88 3.69 5.05
N HIS A 121 7.12 3.74 4.57
CA HIS A 121 8.30 3.88 5.42
C HIS A 121 8.26 5.23 6.17
N PHE A 122 8.05 6.33 5.46
CA PHE A 122 8.07 7.66 6.07
C PHE A 122 6.88 7.91 7.00
N LEU A 123 5.71 7.34 6.74
CA LEU A 123 4.59 7.34 7.69
C LEU A 123 4.98 6.70 9.01
N ARG A 124 5.67 5.56 8.99
CA ARG A 124 6.18 4.92 10.19
C ARG A 124 7.22 5.78 10.92
N MET A 125 8.11 6.45 10.18
CA MET A 125 9.10 7.35 10.77
C MET A 125 8.44 8.60 11.36
N ALA A 126 7.42 9.16 10.72
CA ALA A 126 6.65 10.27 11.23
C ALA A 126 5.97 9.94 12.58
N VAL A 127 5.35 8.77 12.68
CA VAL A 127 4.76 8.27 13.94
C VAL A 127 5.83 8.07 15.02
N ARG A 128 7.02 7.62 14.66
CA ARG A 128 8.12 7.50 15.63
C ARG A 128 8.54 8.87 16.18
N ALA A 129 8.58 9.89 15.32
CA ALA A 129 8.92 11.27 15.71
C ALA A 129 7.76 11.95 16.46
N VAL A 130 6.52 11.66 16.11
CA VAL A 130 5.29 12.27 16.67
C VAL A 130 4.27 11.15 16.96
N PRO A 131 4.36 10.47 18.12
CA PRO A 131 3.50 9.31 18.42
C PRO A 131 1.99 9.60 18.37
N GLY A 132 1.56 10.82 18.70
CA GLY A 132 0.16 11.25 18.64
C GLY A 132 -0.44 11.25 17.22
N SER A 133 0.39 11.25 16.17
CA SER A 133 -0.06 11.20 14.77
C SER A 133 -0.41 9.79 14.27
N LYS A 134 -0.27 8.76 15.12
CA LYS A 134 -0.46 7.35 14.72
C LYS A 134 -1.82 7.03 14.11
N PRO A 135 -2.96 7.52 14.63
CA PRO A 135 -4.28 7.19 14.08
C PRO A 135 -4.44 7.63 12.61
N GLU A 136 -4.02 8.86 12.30
CA GLU A 136 -4.10 9.43 10.95
C GLU A 136 -3.08 8.77 10.02
N ALA A 137 -1.85 8.62 10.48
CA ALA A 137 -0.80 7.94 9.72
C ALA A 137 -1.18 6.49 9.38
N ARG A 138 -1.89 5.79 10.28
CA ARG A 138 -2.36 4.42 10.05
C ARG A 138 -3.33 4.34 8.88
N LYS A 139 -4.23 5.30 8.71
CA LYS A 139 -5.17 5.34 7.58
C LYS A 139 -4.41 5.40 6.26
N LEU A 140 -3.46 6.32 6.16
CA LEU A 140 -2.60 6.47 4.98
C LEU A 140 -1.72 5.24 4.73
N TRP A 141 -1.18 4.65 5.78
CA TRP A 141 -0.38 3.44 5.68
C TRP A 141 -1.19 2.26 5.15
N LEU A 142 -2.45 2.12 5.57
CA LEU A 142 -3.37 1.09 5.08
C LEU A 142 -3.66 1.30 3.60
N GLU A 143 -3.95 2.54 3.17
CA GLU A 143 -4.16 2.86 1.75
C GLU A 143 -2.92 2.55 0.91
N ALA A 144 -1.74 2.96 1.34
CA ALA A 144 -0.49 2.62 0.67
C ALA A 144 -0.21 1.10 0.65
N ARG A 145 -0.66 0.36 1.68
CA ARG A 145 -0.59 -1.10 1.73
C ARG A 145 -1.47 -1.75 0.66
N GLU A 146 -2.61 -1.14 0.32
CA GLU A 146 -3.49 -1.62 -0.75
C GLU A 146 -3.01 -1.22 -2.15
N LEU A 147 -2.51 0.00 -2.33
CA LEU A 147 -1.99 0.48 -3.61
C LEU A 147 -0.77 -0.33 -4.10
N HIS A 148 0.13 -0.67 -3.20
CA HIS A 148 1.38 -1.38 -3.55
C HIS A 148 1.18 -2.72 -4.28
N PRO A 149 0.30 -3.65 -3.87
CA PRO A 149 0.02 -4.87 -4.61
C PRO A 149 -0.68 -4.62 -5.96
N ILE A 150 -1.49 -3.55 -6.08
CA ILE A 150 -2.10 -3.16 -7.36
C ILE A 150 -1.00 -2.84 -8.38
N PHE A 151 -0.09 -1.92 -8.06
CA PHE A 151 1.04 -1.59 -8.94
C PHE A 151 1.97 -2.78 -9.18
N SER A 152 2.16 -3.63 -8.18
CA SER A 152 2.96 -4.86 -8.33
C SER A 152 2.33 -5.85 -9.29
N LYS A 153 0.99 -5.94 -9.34
CA LYS A 153 0.25 -6.77 -10.29
C LYS A 153 0.35 -6.21 -11.69
N ILE A 154 0.07 -4.92 -11.89
CA ILE A 154 0.17 -4.23 -13.19
C ILE A 154 1.57 -4.40 -13.77
N TRP A 155 2.60 -4.13 -12.98
CA TRP A 155 3.99 -4.26 -13.41
C TRP A 155 4.37 -5.67 -13.84
N ARG A 156 3.95 -6.69 -13.07
CA ARG A 156 4.23 -8.11 -13.39
C ARG A 156 3.53 -8.55 -14.67
N SER A 157 2.26 -8.17 -14.85
CA SER A 157 1.51 -8.49 -16.07
C SER A 157 2.19 -7.89 -17.29
N GLY A 158 2.55 -6.60 -17.24
CA GLY A 158 3.22 -5.95 -18.34
C GLY A 158 4.62 -6.50 -18.65
N LYS A 159 5.36 -6.98 -17.65
CA LYS A 159 6.64 -7.67 -17.84
C LYS A 159 6.47 -9.01 -18.56
N ASN A 160 5.44 -9.78 -18.21
CA ASN A 160 5.19 -11.07 -18.83
C ASN A 160 4.81 -10.91 -20.30
N GLU A 161 3.94 -9.95 -20.63
CA GLU A 161 3.61 -9.60 -22.02
C GLU A 161 4.85 -9.22 -22.83
N GLN A 162 5.72 -8.37 -22.28
CA GLN A 162 6.96 -7.97 -22.94
C GLN A 162 7.89 -9.15 -23.23
N ARG A 163 7.96 -10.12 -22.32
CA ARG A 163 8.77 -11.36 -22.51
C ARG A 163 8.21 -12.25 -23.62
N ASN A 164 6.89 -12.40 -23.69
CA ASN A 164 6.26 -13.22 -24.71
C ASN A 164 6.51 -12.65 -26.11
N LEU A 165 6.37 -11.33 -26.30
CA LEU A 165 6.65 -10.65 -27.56
C LEU A 165 8.13 -10.70 -27.99
N SER A 166 9.05 -10.92 -27.06
CA SER A 166 10.49 -11.00 -27.37
C SER A 166 10.94 -12.44 -27.73
N ASN A 167 10.07 -13.42 -27.57
CA ASN A 167 10.34 -14.82 -27.83
C ASN A 167 9.66 -15.35 -29.13
N GLU A 168 8.90 -14.49 -29.83
CA GLU A 168 8.34 -14.69 -31.17
C GLU A 168 9.24 -14.07 -32.25
#